data_374497bc027e427035eb6ed64cd73db1
#
_entry.id   374497bc027e427035eb6ed64cd73db1
#
_cell.length_a   1.000
_cell.length_b   1.000
_cell.length_c   1.000
_cell.angle_alpha   90.00
_cell.angle_beta   90.00
_cell.angle_gamma   90.00
#
_symmetry.space_group_name_H-M   'P 1'
#
loop_
_entity.id
_entity.type
_entity.pdbx_description
1 polymer ?
#
loop_
_entity_poly.entity_id
_entity_poly.type
_entity_poly.pdbx_seq_one_letter_code
_entity_poly.pdbx_strand_id
1 'polypeptide(L)'
;YIGWQGAFYNIAKIVASGGLVWLAGALLVGFGGVEGATEAVRHEATRHAWMTVMLILAAVMLLLGFYHMRMLPSGGAAASGAKSARETWEQLVAVIKDFFLKKHIWYYIAFIILYRLAEGFVMKIVPLFLKAERSAGGLGLNEQQIGLYYGTYGAAAFVLGSLLAGYYISHRGLRRTLFSLCCIFNLPFVAYTLLAMYQPESGLLIGSAIVLEYFGYGFGFVGLTLFMMQQVAPGKHQMAHYAFASGIMNLGVMLPGTISGFVSDWLG
;
A
#
# COMPACT_ATOMS: atom_id res chain seq x y z
N TYR A 1 15.21 10.41 -3.98
CA TYR A 1 14.72 9.52 -5.05
C TYR A 1 13.57 8.62 -4.54
N ILE A 2 13.73 7.89 -3.43
CA ILE A 2 12.71 6.97 -2.89
C ILE A 2 11.42 7.70 -2.50
N GLY A 3 11.51 8.91 -1.96
CA GLY A 3 10.32 9.73 -1.67
C GLY A 3 9.50 10.02 -2.93
N TRP A 4 10.14 10.35 -4.03
CA TRP A 4 9.48 10.54 -5.33
C TRP A 4 8.87 9.24 -5.86
N GLN A 5 9.59 8.13 -5.74
CA GLN A 5 9.09 6.81 -6.13
C GLN A 5 7.83 6.43 -5.34
N GLY A 6 7.84 6.66 -4.02
CA GLY A 6 6.65 6.46 -3.18
C GLY A 6 5.48 7.37 -3.56
N ALA A 7 5.77 8.65 -3.88
CA ALA A 7 4.76 9.59 -4.33
C ALA A 7 4.10 9.14 -5.64
N PHE A 8 4.89 8.80 -6.67
CA PHE A 8 4.36 8.33 -7.96
C PHE A 8 3.59 6.99 -7.84
N TYR A 9 4.06 6.07 -6.97
CA TYR A 9 3.33 4.84 -6.69
C TYR A 9 1.93 5.12 -6.16
N ASN A 10 1.80 6.08 -5.23
CA ASN A 10 0.49 6.43 -4.68
C ASN A 10 -0.38 7.23 -5.64
N ILE A 11 0.18 8.11 -6.46
CA ILE A 11 -0.56 8.76 -7.54
C ILE A 11 -1.14 7.70 -8.50
N ALA A 12 -0.32 6.72 -8.91
CA ALA A 12 -0.79 5.62 -9.76
C ALA A 12 -1.89 4.80 -9.08
N LYS A 13 -1.78 4.55 -7.77
CA LYS A 13 -2.80 3.85 -6.98
C LYS A 13 -4.12 4.64 -6.95
N ILE A 14 -4.07 5.95 -6.77
CA ILE A 14 -5.26 6.82 -6.78
C ILE A 14 -5.94 6.80 -8.15
N VAL A 15 -5.15 6.95 -9.22
CA VAL A 15 -5.69 6.89 -10.59
C VAL A 15 -6.31 5.52 -10.86
N ALA A 16 -5.67 4.45 -10.43
CA ALA A 16 -6.17 3.09 -10.63
C ALA A 16 -7.43 2.81 -9.79
N SER A 17 -7.42 3.09 -8.49
CA SER A 17 -8.53 2.75 -7.60
C SER A 17 -9.68 3.78 -7.64
N GLY A 18 -9.38 5.06 -7.85
CA GLY A 18 -10.38 6.12 -7.95
C GLY A 18 -10.83 6.37 -9.38
N GLY A 19 -9.88 6.64 -10.29
CA GLY A 19 -10.16 7.01 -11.67
C GLY A 19 -10.83 5.91 -12.46
N LEU A 20 -10.35 4.66 -12.36
CA LEU A 20 -10.94 3.54 -13.09
C LEU A 20 -12.31 3.11 -12.53
N VAL A 21 -12.51 3.22 -11.23
CA VAL A 21 -13.82 2.96 -10.61
C VAL A 21 -14.83 4.03 -11.01
N TRP A 22 -14.41 5.31 -11.02
CA TRP A 22 -15.24 6.39 -11.56
C TRP A 22 -15.59 6.18 -13.03
N LEU A 23 -14.60 5.79 -13.85
CA LEU A 23 -14.82 5.47 -15.26
C LEU A 23 -15.80 4.31 -15.43
N ALA A 24 -15.70 3.26 -14.63
CA ALA A 24 -16.65 2.15 -14.63
C ALA A 24 -18.08 2.63 -14.32
N GLY A 25 -18.24 3.53 -13.36
CA GLY A 25 -19.52 4.16 -13.03
C GLY A 25 -20.09 5.00 -14.18
N ALA A 26 -19.26 5.81 -14.84
CA ALA A 26 -19.66 6.61 -15.99
C ALA A 26 -20.06 5.71 -17.19
N LEU A 27 -19.31 4.66 -17.46
CA LEU A 27 -19.62 3.68 -18.50
C LEU A 27 -20.89 2.88 -18.19
N LEU A 28 -21.14 2.55 -16.92
CA LEU A 28 -22.35 1.88 -16.48
C LEU A 28 -23.60 2.68 -16.91
N VAL A 29 -23.59 3.99 -16.65
CA VAL A 29 -24.66 4.91 -17.07
C VAL A 29 -24.75 4.96 -18.59
N GLY A 30 -23.62 5.05 -19.29
CA GLY A 30 -23.55 5.06 -20.76
C GLY A 30 -24.09 3.80 -21.43
N PHE A 31 -23.97 2.64 -20.77
CA PHE A 31 -24.54 1.36 -21.25
C PHE A 31 -25.98 1.10 -20.77
N GLY A 32 -26.65 2.11 -20.21
CA GLY A 32 -28.06 2.03 -19.83
C GLY A 32 -28.32 1.49 -18.42
N GLY A 33 -27.29 1.35 -17.58
CA GLY A 33 -27.42 0.96 -16.17
C GLY A 33 -27.91 2.10 -15.27
N VAL A 34 -28.96 2.81 -15.71
CA VAL A 34 -29.55 3.96 -14.99
C VAL A 34 -30.54 3.50 -13.91
N GLU A 35 -30.90 4.42 -13.02
CA GLU A 35 -31.93 4.21 -12.01
C GLU A 35 -33.28 3.90 -12.70
N GLY A 36 -33.92 2.76 -12.36
CA GLY A 36 -35.13 2.27 -13.00
C GLY A 36 -34.93 1.23 -14.12
N ALA A 37 -33.68 0.94 -14.53
CA ALA A 37 -33.41 -0.16 -15.46
C ALA A 37 -33.71 -1.53 -14.82
N THR A 38 -34.15 -2.50 -15.61
CA THR A 38 -34.36 -3.87 -15.14
C THR A 38 -33.05 -4.51 -14.67
N GLU A 39 -33.10 -5.46 -13.74
CA GLU A 39 -31.91 -6.14 -13.22
C GLU A 39 -31.03 -6.74 -14.33
N ALA A 40 -31.67 -7.32 -15.38
CA ALA A 40 -30.94 -7.89 -16.50
C ALA A 40 -30.14 -6.83 -17.29
N VAL A 41 -30.73 -5.67 -17.58
CA VAL A 41 -30.04 -4.55 -18.24
C VAL A 41 -28.92 -4.00 -17.38
N ARG A 42 -29.15 -3.84 -16.08
CA ARG A 42 -28.15 -3.35 -15.15
C ARG A 42 -26.95 -4.30 -15.01
N HIS A 43 -27.22 -5.61 -14.96
CA HIS A 43 -26.17 -6.63 -14.91
C HIS A 43 -25.33 -6.62 -16.20
N GLU A 44 -25.96 -6.52 -17.36
CA GLU A 44 -25.27 -6.47 -18.65
C GLU A 44 -24.46 -5.17 -18.82
N ALA A 45 -25.02 -4.04 -18.45
CA ALA A 45 -24.33 -2.75 -18.43
C ALA A 45 -23.10 -2.78 -17.50
N THR A 46 -23.24 -3.38 -16.31
CA THR A 46 -22.11 -3.56 -15.36
C THR A 46 -21.01 -4.41 -15.99
N ARG A 47 -21.36 -5.52 -16.63
CA ARG A 47 -20.39 -6.39 -17.32
C ARG A 47 -19.64 -5.66 -18.42
N HIS A 48 -20.33 -4.92 -19.27
CA HIS A 48 -19.72 -4.14 -20.34
C HIS A 48 -18.83 -3.00 -19.82
N ALA A 49 -19.25 -2.30 -18.77
CA ALA A 49 -18.46 -1.24 -18.14
C ALA A 49 -17.13 -1.79 -17.62
N TRP A 50 -17.15 -2.84 -16.82
CA TRP A 50 -15.93 -3.46 -16.29
C TRP A 50 -15.07 -4.11 -17.36
N MET A 51 -15.67 -4.76 -18.37
CA MET A 51 -14.93 -5.30 -19.51
C MET A 51 -14.18 -4.19 -20.25
N THR A 52 -14.79 -3.05 -20.48
CA THR A 52 -14.15 -1.89 -21.13
C THR A 52 -12.99 -1.35 -20.30
N VAL A 53 -13.18 -1.21 -18.98
CA VAL A 53 -12.10 -0.78 -18.06
C VAL A 53 -10.92 -1.76 -18.09
N MET A 54 -11.19 -3.08 -18.08
CA MET A 54 -10.13 -4.09 -18.13
C MET A 54 -9.39 -4.09 -19.47
N LEU A 55 -10.09 -3.84 -20.60
CA LEU A 55 -9.47 -3.69 -21.91
C LEU A 55 -8.57 -2.45 -21.98
N ILE A 56 -9.01 -1.33 -21.42
CA ILE A 56 -8.17 -0.11 -21.32
C ILE A 56 -6.92 -0.39 -20.48
N LEU A 57 -7.07 -1.04 -19.34
CA LEU A 57 -5.93 -1.45 -18.50
C LEU A 57 -4.97 -2.36 -19.29
N ALA A 58 -5.48 -3.37 -19.98
CA ALA A 58 -4.66 -4.27 -20.78
C ALA A 58 -3.89 -3.51 -21.87
N ALA A 59 -4.54 -2.58 -22.57
CA ALA A 59 -3.90 -1.74 -23.58
C ALA A 59 -2.79 -0.86 -22.98
N VAL A 60 -3.05 -0.21 -21.83
CA VAL A 60 -2.04 0.59 -21.10
C VAL A 60 -0.86 -0.28 -20.70
N MET A 61 -1.10 -1.47 -20.13
CA MET A 61 -0.03 -2.39 -19.72
C MET A 61 0.80 -2.88 -20.91
N LEU A 62 0.19 -3.16 -22.05
CA LEU A 62 0.90 -3.51 -23.27
C LEU A 62 1.77 -2.36 -23.77
N LEU A 63 1.24 -1.14 -23.83
CA LEU A 63 2.00 0.06 -24.22
C LEU A 63 3.19 0.30 -23.27
N LEU A 64 2.97 0.21 -21.96
CA LEU A 64 4.04 0.31 -20.98
C LEU A 64 5.05 -0.83 -21.12
N GLY A 65 4.63 -2.04 -21.43
CA GLY A 65 5.50 -3.17 -21.71
C GLY A 65 6.43 -2.88 -22.90
N PHE A 66 5.88 -2.41 -24.01
CA PHE A 66 6.69 -2.00 -25.18
C PHE A 66 7.62 -0.83 -24.88
N TYR A 67 7.15 0.16 -24.14
CA TYR A 67 7.98 1.28 -23.69
C TYR A 67 9.15 0.80 -22.82
N HIS A 68 8.89 -0.07 -21.85
CA HIS A 68 9.93 -0.60 -20.96
C HIS A 68 10.94 -1.48 -21.70
N MET A 69 10.51 -2.27 -22.66
CA MET A 69 11.44 -3.08 -23.48
C MET A 69 12.45 -2.20 -24.25
N ARG A 70 12.07 -0.97 -24.57
CA ARG A 70 12.91 -0.06 -25.33
C ARG A 70 13.74 0.91 -24.50
N MET A 71 13.21 1.33 -23.35
CA MET A 71 13.75 2.43 -22.55
C MET A 71 14.47 1.96 -21.28
N LEU A 72 14.13 0.77 -20.76
CA LEU A 72 14.88 0.26 -19.62
C LEU A 72 16.27 -0.21 -20.08
N PRO A 73 17.33 0.23 -19.37
CA PRO A 73 18.65 -0.31 -19.62
C PRO A 73 18.59 -1.83 -19.39
N SER A 74 19.17 -2.58 -20.33
CA SER A 74 19.42 -3.99 -20.12
C SER A 74 20.19 -4.13 -18.82
N GLY A 75 19.52 -4.66 -17.77
CA GLY A 75 20.11 -4.76 -16.45
C GLY A 75 21.46 -5.41 -16.55
N GLY A 76 22.51 -4.74 -16.06
CA GLY A 76 23.89 -5.23 -16.09
C GLY A 76 24.18 -6.42 -15.19
N ALA A 77 23.16 -7.17 -14.78
CA ALA A 77 23.34 -8.51 -14.28
C ALA A 77 23.76 -9.37 -15.48
N ALA A 78 25.03 -9.80 -15.50
CA ALA A 78 25.45 -10.90 -16.34
C ALA A 78 24.35 -11.96 -16.31
N ALA A 79 23.83 -12.33 -17.48
CA ALA A 79 22.86 -13.40 -17.60
C ALA A 79 23.33 -14.52 -16.68
N SER A 80 22.46 -14.99 -15.78
CA SER A 80 22.83 -16.07 -14.89
C SER A 80 23.43 -17.14 -15.78
N GLY A 81 24.70 -17.51 -15.56
CA GLY A 81 25.39 -18.50 -16.39
C GLY A 81 24.80 -19.91 -16.27
N ALA A 82 23.61 -20.00 -15.66
CA ALA A 82 22.86 -21.25 -15.51
C ALA A 82 22.40 -21.73 -16.89
N LYS A 83 22.99 -22.82 -17.31
CA LYS A 83 22.70 -23.48 -18.60
C LYS A 83 21.61 -24.55 -18.49
N SER A 84 21.14 -24.85 -17.27
CA SER A 84 20.13 -25.86 -17.01
C SER A 84 19.15 -25.43 -15.92
N ALA A 85 17.95 -26.02 -15.91
CA ALA A 85 16.95 -25.81 -14.87
C ALA A 85 17.47 -26.19 -13.47
N ARG A 86 18.33 -27.21 -13.40
CA ARG A 86 18.95 -27.64 -12.14
C ARG A 86 19.89 -26.58 -11.59
N GLU A 87 20.74 -26.00 -12.43
CA GLU A 87 21.65 -24.91 -12.02
C GLU A 87 20.88 -23.67 -11.57
N THR A 88 19.77 -23.33 -12.26
CA THR A 88 18.88 -22.24 -11.85
C THR A 88 18.30 -22.49 -10.46
N TRP A 89 17.86 -23.73 -10.18
CA TRP A 89 17.35 -24.12 -8.88
C TRP A 89 18.41 -24.04 -7.78
N GLU A 90 19.60 -24.57 -8.05
CA GLU A 90 20.73 -24.52 -7.11
C GLU A 90 21.12 -23.06 -6.79
N GLN A 91 21.13 -22.17 -7.80
CA GLN A 91 21.34 -20.74 -7.58
C GLN A 91 20.24 -20.09 -6.74
N LEU A 92 18.97 -20.41 -7.02
CA LEU A 92 17.84 -19.90 -6.22
C LEU A 92 17.97 -20.31 -4.75
N VAL A 93 18.25 -21.58 -4.49
CA VAL A 93 18.46 -22.10 -3.14
C VAL A 93 19.64 -21.43 -2.46
N ALA A 94 20.74 -21.17 -3.18
CA ALA A 94 21.90 -20.48 -2.66
C ALA A 94 21.55 -19.04 -2.26
N VAL A 95 20.78 -18.31 -3.09
CA VAL A 95 20.32 -16.94 -2.80
C VAL A 95 19.43 -16.88 -1.55
N ILE A 96 18.52 -17.87 -1.40
CA ILE A 96 17.65 -17.98 -0.22
C ILE A 96 18.49 -18.27 1.03
N LYS A 97 19.43 -19.22 0.95
CA LYS A 97 20.33 -19.53 2.07
C LYS A 97 21.15 -18.32 2.49
N ASP A 98 21.75 -17.61 1.53
CA ASP A 98 22.51 -16.38 1.78
C ASP A 98 21.69 -15.32 2.51
N PHE A 99 20.40 -15.20 2.19
CA PHE A 99 19.50 -14.25 2.88
C PHE A 99 19.34 -14.62 4.36
N PHE A 100 18.98 -15.87 4.66
CA PHE A 100 18.71 -16.31 6.03
C PHE A 100 19.98 -16.50 6.89
N LEU A 101 21.14 -16.62 6.28
CA LEU A 101 22.43 -16.71 6.97
C LEU A 101 23.04 -15.34 7.33
N LYS A 102 22.42 -14.24 6.89
CA LYS A 102 22.92 -12.91 7.23
C LYS A 102 22.90 -12.67 8.74
N LYS A 103 23.95 -11.99 9.22
CA LYS A 103 24.03 -11.56 10.61
C LYS A 103 22.81 -10.71 10.98
N HIS A 104 22.16 -11.05 12.08
CA HIS A 104 20.99 -10.33 12.60
C HIS A 104 19.73 -10.35 11.73
N ILE A 105 19.64 -11.23 10.72
CA ILE A 105 18.50 -11.26 9.80
C ILE A 105 17.15 -11.44 10.51
N TRP A 106 17.09 -12.28 11.54
CA TRP A 106 15.87 -12.52 12.30
C TRP A 106 15.38 -11.29 13.07
N TYR A 107 16.30 -10.45 13.57
CA TYR A 107 15.94 -9.14 14.16
C TYR A 107 15.40 -8.19 13.09
N TYR A 108 15.97 -8.20 11.88
CA TYR A 108 15.48 -7.38 10.77
C TYR A 108 14.11 -7.83 10.30
N ILE A 109 13.88 -9.14 10.20
CA ILE A 109 12.57 -9.72 9.85
C ILE A 109 11.52 -9.34 10.90
N ALA A 110 11.84 -9.55 12.19
CA ALA A 110 10.94 -9.16 13.28
C ALA A 110 10.63 -7.66 13.26
N PHE A 111 11.64 -6.82 13.05
CA PHE A 111 11.47 -5.37 12.93
C PHE A 111 10.53 -5.01 11.76
N ILE A 112 10.73 -5.59 10.58
CA ILE A 112 9.89 -5.33 9.39
C ILE A 112 8.44 -5.71 9.66
N ILE A 113 8.20 -6.88 10.26
CA ILE A 113 6.86 -7.37 10.57
C ILE A 113 6.20 -6.47 11.61
N LEU A 114 6.87 -6.19 12.73
CA LEU A 114 6.33 -5.38 13.82
C LEU A 114 6.10 -3.93 13.40
N TYR A 115 6.94 -3.40 12.51
CA TYR A 115 6.79 -2.04 11.99
C TYR A 115 5.44 -1.83 11.33
N ARG A 116 4.94 -2.83 10.60
CA ARG A 116 3.69 -2.75 9.83
C ARG A 116 2.51 -3.51 10.45
N LEU A 117 2.71 -4.10 11.62
CA LEU A 117 1.69 -4.93 12.25
C LEU A 117 0.37 -4.16 12.49
N ALA A 118 0.48 -2.96 13.08
CA ALA A 118 -0.68 -2.11 13.37
C ALA A 118 -1.42 -1.70 12.07
N GLU A 119 -0.67 -1.35 11.03
CA GLU A 119 -1.23 -1.01 9.72
C GLU A 119 -2.08 -2.15 9.14
N GLY A 120 -1.65 -3.40 9.30
CA GLY A 120 -2.39 -4.57 8.81
C GLY A 120 -3.79 -4.69 9.43
N PHE A 121 -3.95 -4.36 10.72
CA PHE A 121 -5.26 -4.28 11.38
C PHE A 121 -6.05 -3.05 10.91
N VAL A 122 -5.44 -1.89 10.92
CA VAL A 122 -6.07 -0.61 10.56
C VAL A 122 -6.64 -0.64 9.14
N MET A 123 -5.90 -1.16 8.17
CA MET A 123 -6.35 -1.24 6.78
C MET A 123 -7.64 -2.05 6.58
N LYS A 124 -7.96 -2.96 7.48
CA LYS A 124 -9.18 -3.80 7.40
C LYS A 124 -10.32 -3.24 8.24
N ILE A 125 -10.04 -2.82 9.45
CA ILE A 125 -11.06 -2.43 10.44
C ILE A 125 -11.53 -0.99 10.19
N VAL A 126 -10.62 -0.06 9.91
CA VAL A 126 -10.97 1.37 9.82
C VAL A 126 -11.99 1.69 8.73
N PRO A 127 -11.91 1.17 7.49
CA PRO A 127 -12.95 1.44 6.49
C PRO A 127 -14.34 0.98 6.92
N LEU A 128 -14.43 -0.14 7.63
CA LEU A 128 -15.70 -0.65 8.17
C LEU A 128 -16.22 0.26 9.28
N PHE A 129 -15.36 0.66 10.22
CA PHE A 129 -15.66 1.59 11.30
C PHE A 129 -16.14 2.96 10.78
N LEU A 130 -15.49 3.51 9.76
CA LEU A 130 -15.89 4.79 9.19
C LEU A 130 -17.27 4.74 8.52
N LYS A 131 -17.60 3.60 7.89
CA LYS A 131 -18.87 3.40 7.16
C LYS A 131 -20.02 2.94 8.04
N ALA A 132 -19.74 2.17 9.10
CA ALA A 132 -20.75 1.65 9.99
C ALA A 132 -21.58 2.78 10.62
N GLU A 133 -22.87 2.50 10.85
CA GLU A 133 -23.78 3.47 11.47
C GLU A 133 -23.31 3.85 12.89
N ARG A 134 -23.60 5.08 13.31
CA ARG A 134 -23.27 5.55 14.66
C ARG A 134 -23.94 4.73 15.74
N SER A 135 -25.14 4.23 15.50
CA SER A 135 -25.88 3.30 16.37
C SER A 135 -25.13 1.99 16.61
N ALA A 136 -24.31 1.58 15.65
CA ALA A 136 -23.45 0.38 15.71
C ALA A 136 -22.01 0.72 16.11
N GLY A 137 -21.74 1.91 16.65
CA GLY A 137 -20.41 2.33 17.10
C GLY A 137 -19.51 2.90 16.00
N GLY A 138 -19.97 3.02 14.74
CA GLY A 138 -19.24 3.61 13.63
C GLY A 138 -19.38 5.11 13.54
N LEU A 139 -18.83 5.73 12.47
CA LEU A 139 -18.92 7.16 12.23
C LEU A 139 -19.98 7.57 11.20
N GLY A 140 -20.59 6.61 10.50
CA GLY A 140 -21.68 6.84 9.55
C GLY A 140 -21.29 7.68 8.34
N LEU A 141 -20.02 7.60 7.88
CA LEU A 141 -19.57 8.36 6.72
C LEU A 141 -20.13 7.75 5.44
N ASN A 142 -20.58 8.62 4.54
CA ASN A 142 -20.97 8.21 3.21
C ASN A 142 -19.74 7.98 2.29
N GLU A 143 -19.97 7.34 1.15
CA GLU A 143 -18.90 6.98 0.21
C GLU A 143 -18.17 8.21 -0.36
N GLN A 144 -18.88 9.33 -0.54
CA GLN A 144 -18.28 10.59 -1.02
C GLN A 144 -17.31 11.19 0.00
N GLN A 145 -17.69 11.18 1.29
CA GLN A 145 -16.83 11.65 2.38
C GLN A 145 -15.59 10.76 2.52
N ILE A 146 -15.76 9.43 2.48
CA ILE A 146 -14.66 8.47 2.52
C ILE A 146 -13.74 8.71 1.31
N GLY A 147 -14.29 8.82 0.12
CA GLY A 147 -13.53 9.09 -1.10
C GLY A 147 -12.74 10.41 -1.03
N LEU A 148 -13.32 11.46 -0.46
CA LEU A 148 -12.66 12.75 -0.29
C LEU A 148 -11.52 12.67 0.73
N TYR A 149 -11.77 12.08 1.91
CA TYR A 149 -10.78 12.01 2.99
C TYR A 149 -9.64 11.06 2.65
N TYR A 150 -9.93 9.85 2.19
CA TYR A 150 -8.92 8.87 1.82
C TYR A 150 -8.31 9.15 0.44
N GLY A 151 -9.17 9.34 -0.56
CA GLY A 151 -8.73 9.44 -1.94
C GLY A 151 -8.02 10.74 -2.25
N THR A 152 -8.50 11.88 -1.73
CA THR A 152 -7.94 13.19 -2.09
C THR A 152 -6.99 13.69 -1.01
N TYR A 153 -7.49 13.91 0.20
CA TYR A 153 -6.68 14.51 1.27
C TYR A 153 -5.63 13.55 1.82
N GLY A 154 -6.01 12.29 2.04
CA GLY A 154 -5.07 11.27 2.48
C GLY A 154 -3.95 11.05 1.47
N ALA A 155 -4.28 10.96 0.20
CA ALA A 155 -3.26 10.79 -0.84
C ALA A 155 -2.29 11.98 -0.93
N ALA A 156 -2.78 13.22 -0.85
CA ALA A 156 -1.93 14.41 -0.80
C ALA A 156 -1.03 14.40 0.43
N ALA A 157 -1.57 14.02 1.58
CA ALA A 157 -0.82 13.89 2.83
C ALA A 157 0.26 12.82 2.76
N PHE A 158 -0.03 11.66 2.15
CA PHE A 158 0.96 10.62 1.92
C PHE A 158 2.13 11.10 1.05
N VAL A 159 1.82 11.76 -0.07
CA VAL A 159 2.86 12.32 -0.97
C VAL A 159 3.73 13.30 -0.21
N LEU A 160 3.13 14.23 0.53
CA LEU A 160 3.86 15.21 1.34
C LEU A 160 4.72 14.54 2.41
N GLY A 161 4.17 13.56 3.14
CA GLY A 161 4.89 12.77 4.13
C GLY A 161 6.10 12.05 3.53
N SER A 162 5.91 11.40 2.39
CA SER A 162 6.99 10.67 1.68
C SER A 162 8.13 11.59 1.24
N LEU A 163 7.80 12.78 0.71
CA LEU A 163 8.81 13.76 0.29
C LEU A 163 9.58 14.32 1.48
N LEU A 164 8.87 14.70 2.53
CA LEU A 164 9.48 15.22 3.76
C LEU A 164 10.33 14.19 4.47
N ALA A 165 9.93 12.92 4.48
CA ALA A 165 10.76 11.83 5.01
C ALA A 165 12.06 11.66 4.22
N GLY A 166 12.00 11.69 2.89
CA GLY A 166 13.18 11.65 2.04
C GLY A 166 14.16 12.79 2.37
N TYR A 167 13.64 14.01 2.52
CA TYR A 167 14.44 15.18 2.94
C TYR A 167 15.02 14.99 4.35
N TYR A 168 14.21 14.61 5.32
CA TYR A 168 14.62 14.40 6.71
C TYR A 168 15.73 13.35 6.85
N ILE A 169 15.58 12.22 6.16
CA ILE A 169 16.56 11.13 6.18
C ILE A 169 17.86 11.55 5.47
N SER A 170 17.76 12.30 4.36
CA SER A 170 18.95 12.75 3.62
C SER A 170 19.86 13.66 4.44
N HIS A 171 19.29 14.45 5.35
CA HIS A 171 20.07 15.37 6.20
C HIS A 171 20.61 14.73 7.47
N ARG A 172 19.86 13.80 8.09
CA ARG A 172 20.23 13.22 9.40
C ARG A 172 20.75 11.79 9.35
N GLY A 173 20.57 11.14 8.21
CA GLY A 173 20.90 9.72 8.02
C GLY A 173 19.87 8.79 8.63
N LEU A 174 19.66 7.62 8.01
CA LEU A 174 18.64 6.65 8.40
C LEU A 174 18.82 6.16 9.86
N ARG A 175 20.03 5.87 10.28
CA ARG A 175 20.31 5.34 11.63
C ARG A 175 19.79 6.24 12.75
N ARG A 176 19.90 7.57 12.58
CA ARG A 176 19.46 8.55 13.59
C ARG A 176 17.97 8.83 13.55
N THR A 177 17.34 8.61 12.39
CA THR A 177 15.94 8.94 12.15
C THR A 177 15.00 7.76 12.26
N LEU A 178 15.51 6.52 12.25
CA LEU A 178 14.69 5.31 12.18
C LEU A 178 13.64 5.21 13.29
N PHE A 179 14.01 5.56 14.52
CA PHE A 179 13.09 5.54 15.65
C PHE A 179 11.96 6.58 15.48
N SER A 180 12.30 7.82 15.11
CA SER A 180 11.29 8.85 14.86
C SER A 180 10.38 8.51 13.68
N LEU A 181 10.92 7.87 12.63
CA LEU A 181 10.14 7.36 11.50
C LEU A 181 9.14 6.29 11.94
N CYS A 182 9.56 5.37 12.80
CA CYS A 182 8.70 4.35 13.39
C CYS A 182 7.57 4.97 14.23
N CYS A 183 7.89 5.97 15.06
CA CYS A 183 6.91 6.69 15.86
C CYS A 183 5.90 7.44 14.98
N ILE A 184 6.38 8.21 13.99
CA ILE A 184 5.52 8.98 13.09
C ILE A 184 4.62 8.06 12.26
N PHE A 185 5.08 6.85 11.94
CA PHE A 185 4.28 5.85 11.24
C PHE A 185 3.16 5.27 12.11
N ASN A 186 3.44 4.94 13.36
CA ASN A 186 2.53 4.16 14.21
C ASN A 186 1.66 5.01 15.14
N LEU A 187 2.15 6.16 15.66
CA LEU A 187 1.40 6.99 16.58
C LEU A 187 0.07 7.53 16.02
N PRO A 188 -0.04 7.90 14.73
CA PRO A 188 -1.29 8.35 14.16
C PRO A 188 -2.45 7.36 14.26
N PHE A 189 -2.18 6.05 14.40
CA PHE A 189 -3.24 5.06 14.59
C PHE A 189 -4.04 5.27 15.90
N VAL A 190 -3.45 5.93 16.89
CA VAL A 190 -4.13 6.34 18.11
C VAL A 190 -5.30 7.30 17.80
N ALA A 191 -5.22 8.07 16.71
CA ALA A 191 -6.31 8.95 16.30
C ALA A 191 -7.61 8.18 16.01
N TYR A 192 -7.53 6.97 15.46
CA TYR A 192 -8.72 6.13 15.26
C TYR A 192 -9.33 5.64 16.57
N THR A 193 -8.50 5.34 17.56
CA THR A 193 -8.98 5.04 18.91
C THR A 193 -9.74 6.22 19.50
N LEU A 194 -9.20 7.44 19.36
CA LEU A 194 -9.89 8.65 19.81
C LEU A 194 -11.18 8.91 19.04
N LEU A 195 -11.21 8.68 17.73
CA LEU A 195 -12.44 8.76 16.92
C LEU A 195 -13.49 7.76 17.37
N ALA A 196 -13.09 6.53 17.72
CA ALA A 196 -14.02 5.51 18.24
C ALA A 196 -14.55 5.85 19.64
N MET A 197 -13.72 6.44 20.51
CA MET A 197 -14.12 6.82 21.87
C MET A 197 -15.06 8.04 21.89
N TYR A 198 -14.75 9.06 21.10
CA TYR A 198 -15.46 10.34 21.13
C TYR A 198 -16.54 10.49 20.06
N GLN A 199 -16.51 9.69 19.02
CA GLN A 199 -17.44 9.70 17.87
C GLN A 199 -17.84 11.12 17.41
N PRO A 200 -16.86 11.99 17.07
CA PRO A 200 -17.16 13.37 16.73
C PRO A 200 -18.05 13.45 15.48
N GLU A 201 -18.92 14.45 15.43
CA GLU A 201 -19.74 14.73 14.24
C GLU A 201 -19.01 15.60 13.22
N SER A 202 -17.97 16.31 13.67
CA SER A 202 -17.21 17.23 12.82
C SER A 202 -16.41 16.46 11.75
N GLY A 203 -16.79 16.65 10.50
CA GLY A 203 -16.05 16.11 9.34
C GLY A 203 -14.61 16.62 9.29
N LEU A 204 -14.33 17.83 9.85
CA LEU A 204 -12.97 18.35 9.95
C LEU A 204 -12.10 17.52 10.89
N LEU A 205 -12.63 17.12 12.06
CA LEU A 205 -11.90 16.27 13.02
C LEU A 205 -11.64 14.88 12.44
N ILE A 206 -12.65 14.27 11.83
CA ILE A 206 -12.52 12.97 11.18
C ILE A 206 -11.51 13.02 10.03
N GLY A 207 -11.66 14.02 9.15
CA GLY A 207 -10.76 14.21 8.01
C GLY A 207 -9.32 14.47 8.46
N SER A 208 -9.11 15.28 9.51
CA SER A 208 -7.77 15.56 10.03
C SER A 208 -7.08 14.34 10.62
N ALA A 209 -7.82 13.43 11.27
CA ALA A 209 -7.29 12.17 11.78
C ALA A 209 -6.80 11.27 10.62
N ILE A 210 -7.59 11.17 9.55
CA ILE A 210 -7.22 10.40 8.34
C ILE A 210 -6.00 11.03 7.65
N VAL A 211 -5.97 12.35 7.51
CA VAL A 211 -4.84 13.10 6.92
C VAL A 211 -3.55 12.88 7.73
N LEU A 212 -3.65 12.91 9.06
CA LEU A 212 -2.51 12.68 9.94
C LEU A 212 -1.96 11.26 9.80
N GLU A 213 -2.85 10.28 9.74
CA GLU A 213 -2.47 8.87 9.54
C GLU A 213 -1.77 8.68 8.19
N TYR A 214 -2.34 9.18 7.09
CA TYR A 214 -1.75 9.07 5.76
C TYR A 214 -0.41 9.80 5.64
N PHE A 215 -0.28 10.95 6.30
CA PHE A 215 1.00 11.64 6.40
C PHE A 215 2.04 10.76 7.10
N GLY A 216 1.69 10.19 8.27
CA GLY A 216 2.54 9.28 9.03
C GLY A 216 2.90 8.04 8.23
N TYR A 217 1.92 7.48 7.51
CA TYR A 217 2.12 6.36 6.60
C TYR A 217 3.15 6.69 5.51
N GLY A 218 2.97 7.78 4.79
CA GLY A 218 3.92 8.20 3.75
C GLY A 218 5.32 8.46 4.32
N PHE A 219 5.38 9.12 5.47
CA PHE A 219 6.64 9.46 6.14
C PHE A 219 7.41 8.22 6.59
N GLY A 220 6.76 7.29 7.27
CA GLY A 220 7.42 6.09 7.81
C GLY A 220 7.70 5.03 6.76
N PHE A 221 6.87 4.90 5.71
CA PHE A 221 7.07 3.94 4.63
C PHE A 221 8.41 4.12 3.91
N VAL A 222 8.83 5.38 3.68
CA VAL A 222 10.14 5.70 3.10
C VAL A 222 11.28 5.18 4.00
N GLY A 223 11.13 5.34 5.32
CA GLY A 223 12.10 4.84 6.29
C GLY A 223 12.26 3.33 6.27
N LEU A 224 11.14 2.60 6.24
CA LEU A 224 11.16 1.13 6.17
C LEU A 224 11.78 0.65 4.85
N THR A 225 11.42 1.28 3.73
CA THR A 225 11.99 0.96 2.42
C THR A 225 13.50 1.15 2.40
N LEU A 226 13.99 2.28 2.92
CA LEU A 226 15.42 2.54 3.04
C LEU A 226 16.12 1.58 4.01
N PHE A 227 15.47 1.21 5.12
CA PHE A 227 15.99 0.19 6.04
C PHE A 227 16.20 -1.14 5.32
N MET A 228 15.21 -1.61 4.55
CA MET A 228 15.33 -2.85 3.78
C MET A 228 16.47 -2.75 2.75
N MET A 229 16.59 -1.62 2.05
CA MET A 229 17.62 -1.43 1.03
C MET A 229 19.04 -1.32 1.61
N GLN A 230 19.20 -0.70 2.79
CA GLN A 230 20.53 -0.39 3.36
C GLN A 230 21.00 -1.40 4.38
N GLN A 231 20.11 -2.09 5.09
CA GLN A 231 20.45 -3.01 6.17
C GLN A 231 20.20 -4.48 5.81
N VAL A 232 19.12 -4.77 5.06
CA VAL A 232 18.71 -6.14 4.77
C VAL A 232 19.23 -6.62 3.42
N ALA A 233 19.12 -5.78 2.40
CA ALA A 233 19.48 -6.14 1.03
C ALA A 233 20.98 -6.28 0.75
N PRO A 234 21.92 -5.51 1.37
CA PRO A 234 23.33 -5.49 0.95
C PRO A 234 23.96 -6.88 0.86
N GLY A 235 24.80 -7.08 -0.17
CA GLY A 235 25.51 -8.32 -0.43
C GLY A 235 25.48 -8.72 -1.90
N LYS A 236 25.96 -9.93 -2.21
CA LYS A 236 26.09 -10.46 -3.57
C LYS A 236 24.77 -10.48 -4.35
N HIS A 237 23.64 -10.73 -3.64
CA HIS A 237 22.31 -10.88 -4.23
C HIS A 237 21.35 -9.77 -3.79
N GLN A 238 21.81 -8.52 -3.81
CA GLN A 238 21.11 -7.35 -3.25
C GLN A 238 19.65 -7.22 -3.72
N MET A 239 19.40 -7.35 -5.01
CA MET A 239 18.05 -7.20 -5.57
C MET A 239 17.09 -8.31 -5.10
N ALA A 240 17.57 -9.56 -5.08
CA ALA A 240 16.78 -10.70 -4.61
C ALA A 240 16.51 -10.57 -3.09
N HIS A 241 17.51 -10.17 -2.31
CA HIS A 241 17.34 -9.97 -0.87
C HIS A 241 16.40 -8.81 -0.55
N TYR A 242 16.41 -7.73 -1.35
CA TYR A 242 15.39 -6.68 -1.24
C TYR A 242 13.99 -7.19 -1.56
N ALA A 243 13.86 -8.03 -2.61
CA ALA A 243 12.58 -8.64 -2.96
C ALA A 243 12.04 -9.55 -1.83
N PHE A 244 12.91 -10.35 -1.19
CA PHE A 244 12.52 -11.15 -0.03
C PHE A 244 12.09 -10.29 1.15
N ALA A 245 12.84 -9.23 1.47
CA ALA A 245 12.45 -8.28 2.53
C ALA A 245 11.10 -7.61 2.22
N SER A 246 10.84 -7.24 0.97
CA SER A 246 9.55 -6.68 0.52
C SER A 246 8.41 -7.71 0.63
N GLY A 247 8.67 -8.98 0.33
CA GLY A 247 7.72 -10.06 0.56
C GLY A 247 7.36 -10.21 2.04
N ILE A 248 8.36 -10.23 2.92
CA ILE A 248 8.18 -10.28 4.38
C ILE A 248 7.41 -9.04 4.88
N MET A 249 7.72 -7.87 4.35
CA MET A 249 6.99 -6.64 4.65
C MET A 249 5.49 -6.76 4.32
N ASN A 250 5.15 -7.35 3.20
CA ASN A 250 3.76 -7.59 2.82
C ASN A 250 3.08 -8.65 3.71
N LEU A 251 3.78 -9.69 4.12
CA LEU A 251 3.27 -10.64 5.10
C LEU A 251 2.95 -9.95 6.44
N GLY A 252 3.77 -8.98 6.87
CA GLY A 252 3.53 -8.18 8.07
C GLY A 252 2.21 -7.41 8.06
N VAL A 253 1.66 -7.10 6.88
CA VAL A 253 0.33 -6.49 6.70
C VAL A 253 -0.77 -7.53 6.47
N MET A 254 -0.48 -8.54 5.67
CA MET A 254 -1.48 -9.56 5.29
C MET A 254 -1.90 -10.42 6.47
N LEU A 255 -0.97 -10.87 7.30
CA LEU A 255 -1.27 -11.72 8.46
C LEU A 255 -2.22 -11.06 9.46
N PRO A 256 -1.93 -9.84 9.99
CA PRO A 256 -2.87 -9.14 10.86
C PRO A 256 -4.19 -8.87 10.18
N GLY A 257 -4.15 -8.46 8.90
CA GLY A 257 -5.36 -8.21 8.14
C GLY A 257 -6.26 -9.45 7.98
N THR A 258 -5.68 -10.65 7.89
CA THR A 258 -6.44 -11.91 7.81
C THR A 258 -7.09 -12.28 9.14
N ILE A 259 -6.39 -12.06 10.25
CA ILE A 259 -6.91 -12.39 11.61
C ILE A 259 -7.74 -11.25 12.21
N SER A 260 -7.81 -10.09 11.58
CA SER A 260 -8.49 -8.90 12.12
C SER A 260 -9.97 -9.14 12.39
N GLY A 261 -10.67 -9.93 11.56
CA GLY A 261 -12.06 -10.31 11.77
C GLY A 261 -12.23 -11.11 13.06
N PHE A 262 -11.43 -12.17 13.24
CA PHE A 262 -11.47 -12.99 14.47
C PHE A 262 -11.17 -12.17 15.73
N VAL A 263 -10.22 -11.24 15.65
CA VAL A 263 -9.88 -10.35 16.77
C VAL A 263 -11.03 -9.40 17.06
N SER A 264 -11.68 -8.85 16.03
CA SER A 264 -12.86 -7.99 16.19
C SER A 264 -14.02 -8.74 16.83
N ASP A 265 -14.31 -9.96 16.35
CA ASP A 265 -15.42 -10.79 16.90
C ASP A 265 -15.16 -11.22 18.35
N TRP A 266 -13.89 -11.38 18.73
CA TRP A 266 -13.50 -11.78 20.09
C TRP A 266 -13.52 -10.63 21.09
N LEU A 267 -13.21 -9.40 20.63
CA LEU A 267 -13.17 -8.22 21.50
C LEU A 267 -14.53 -7.51 21.62
N GLY A 268 -15.49 -7.78 20.74
CA GLY A 268 -16.83 -7.20 20.71
C GLY A 268 -16.91 -5.98 19.82
#